data_26b9238a3f1ee9d82264577bbbeb54f4
#
_entry.id   26b9238a3f1ee9d82264577bbbeb54f4
#
_cell.length_a   1.000
_cell.length_b   1.000
_cell.length_c   1.000
_cell.angle_alpha   90.00
_cell.angle_beta   90.00
_cell.angle_gamma   90.00
#
_symmetry.space_group_name_H-M   'P 1'
#
loop_
_entity.id
_entity.type
_entity.pdbx_description
1 polymer ?
#
loop_
_entity_poly.entity_id
_entity_poly.type
_entity_poly.pdbx_seq_one_letter_code
_entity_poly.pdbx_strand_id
1 'polypeptide(L)'
;MRLTNLLFTTLLLFVSVFARSQKSNEFTVLQWNVWQEGTMVPGGYDAIVNEIVRLKPDFVTFSEVRNYNKTNFTARVCASLKEKGLSYYSFYSYDSGLLSKHPITDSSTIFPIQDDHGTIYKMKTTVGKQVCAVYTAH
;
A
#
# COMPACT_ATOMS: atom_id res chain seq x y z
N MET A 1 6.49 -40.64 -42.91
CA MET A 1 7.17 -40.29 -41.65
C MET A 1 7.69 -38.86 -41.55
N ARG A 2 7.93 -38.11 -42.65
CA ARG A 2 8.49 -36.73 -42.55
C ARG A 2 7.44 -35.62 -42.38
N LEU A 3 6.24 -35.78 -42.84
CA LEU A 3 5.18 -34.75 -42.75
C LEU A 3 4.58 -34.60 -41.36
N THR A 4 4.39 -35.70 -40.63
CA THR A 4 3.89 -35.71 -39.26
C THR A 4 4.85 -35.07 -38.28
N ASN A 5 6.16 -35.25 -38.47
CA ASN A 5 7.17 -34.61 -37.62
C ASN A 5 7.23 -33.10 -37.82
N LEU A 6 7.05 -32.64 -39.07
CA LEU A 6 7.03 -31.21 -39.39
C LEU A 6 5.81 -30.51 -38.76
N LEU A 7 4.63 -31.12 -38.83
CA LEU A 7 3.40 -30.61 -38.19
C LEU A 7 3.50 -30.54 -36.67
N PHE A 8 4.13 -31.53 -36.02
CA PHE A 8 4.31 -31.56 -34.61
C PHE A 8 5.29 -30.49 -34.10
N THR A 9 6.38 -30.27 -34.88
CA THR A 9 7.37 -29.23 -34.56
C THR A 9 6.79 -27.83 -34.72
N THR A 10 5.98 -27.61 -35.75
CA THR A 10 5.29 -26.32 -35.98
C THR A 10 4.27 -26.01 -34.91
N LEU A 11 3.54 -27.02 -34.45
CA LEU A 11 2.56 -26.86 -33.36
C LEU A 11 3.25 -26.53 -32.03
N LEU A 12 4.38 -27.17 -31.72
CA LEU A 12 5.17 -26.87 -30.51
C LEU A 12 5.75 -25.43 -30.53
N LEU A 13 6.19 -24.94 -31.69
CA LEU A 13 6.64 -23.57 -31.85
C LEU A 13 5.51 -22.54 -31.68
N PHE A 14 4.30 -22.85 -32.12
CA PHE A 14 3.13 -21.98 -31.95
C PHE A 14 2.70 -21.90 -30.49
N VAL A 15 2.74 -22.97 -29.72
CA VAL A 15 2.38 -22.99 -28.28
C VAL A 15 3.37 -22.17 -27.45
N SER A 16 4.65 -22.17 -27.80
CA SER A 16 5.67 -21.40 -27.06
C SER A 16 5.56 -19.87 -27.26
N VAL A 17 4.94 -19.41 -28.36
CA VAL A 17 4.78 -17.96 -28.62
C VAL A 17 3.64 -17.37 -27.76
N PHE A 18 2.68 -18.18 -27.28
CA PHE A 18 1.60 -17.72 -26.44
C PHE A 18 1.89 -17.77 -24.92
N ALA A 19 2.99 -18.36 -24.49
CA ALA A 19 3.47 -18.28 -23.12
C ALA A 19 4.06 -16.89 -22.85
N ARG A 20 3.26 -15.83 -22.99
CA ARG A 20 3.64 -14.52 -22.47
C ARG A 20 3.66 -14.63 -20.96
N SER A 21 4.82 -14.53 -20.37
CA SER A 21 4.96 -14.32 -18.93
C SER A 21 4.02 -13.17 -18.53
N GLN A 22 3.02 -13.48 -17.75
CA GLN A 22 2.15 -12.48 -17.16
C GLN A 22 3.06 -11.65 -16.26
N LYS A 23 3.27 -10.37 -16.61
CA LYS A 23 4.07 -9.46 -15.80
C LYS A 23 3.43 -9.38 -14.42
N SER A 24 4.02 -10.04 -13.43
CA SER A 24 3.56 -9.95 -12.04
C SER A 24 3.73 -8.51 -11.59
N ASN A 25 2.66 -7.90 -11.10
CA ASN A 25 2.78 -6.63 -10.39
C ASN A 25 3.23 -6.99 -8.96
N GLU A 26 4.45 -6.63 -8.63
CA GLU A 26 4.98 -6.73 -7.28
C GLU A 26 4.66 -5.44 -6.55
N PHE A 27 4.19 -5.55 -5.30
CA PHE A 27 3.93 -4.43 -4.41
C PHE A 27 4.74 -4.59 -3.14
N THR A 28 5.24 -3.47 -2.66
CA THR A 28 5.87 -3.39 -1.35
C THR A 28 4.89 -2.78 -0.34
N VAL A 29 4.69 -3.47 0.77
CA VAL A 29 3.84 -3.01 1.87
C VAL A 29 4.68 -2.87 3.12
N LEU A 30 4.62 -1.70 3.75
CA LEU A 30 5.15 -1.48 5.09
C LEU A 30 3.99 -1.49 6.09
N GLN A 31 3.98 -2.45 6.99
CA GLN A 31 3.04 -2.48 8.12
C GLN A 31 3.80 -2.11 9.39
N TRP A 32 3.27 -1.14 10.16
CA TRP A 32 3.97 -0.61 11.31
C TRP A 32 3.04 -0.12 12.42
N ASN A 33 3.23 -0.63 13.64
CA ASN A 33 2.69 0.02 14.82
C ASN A 33 3.60 1.23 15.15
N VAL A 34 3.06 2.43 15.01
CA VAL A 34 3.82 3.68 15.17
C VAL A 34 3.85 4.20 16.60
N TRP A 35 3.42 3.39 17.56
CA TRP A 35 3.43 3.69 18.98
C TRP A 35 2.99 5.12 19.25
N GLN A 36 1.69 5.34 19.08
CA GLN A 36 1.06 6.65 19.27
C GLN A 36 1.70 7.77 18.42
N GLU A 37 1.82 7.51 17.10
CA GLU A 37 2.37 8.46 16.13
C GLU A 37 3.86 8.80 16.36
N GLY A 38 4.62 7.92 17.01
CA GLY A 38 6.02 8.16 17.36
C GLY A 38 6.21 9.09 18.54
N THR A 39 5.15 9.50 19.24
CA THR A 39 5.24 10.45 20.37
C THR A 39 5.93 9.84 21.59
N MET A 40 5.99 8.52 21.67
CA MET A 40 6.57 7.80 22.80
C MET A 40 8.11 7.77 22.83
N VAL A 41 8.75 8.23 21.76
CA VAL A 41 10.20 8.33 21.66
C VAL A 41 10.64 9.68 21.09
N PRO A 42 11.75 10.29 21.57
CA PRO A 42 12.27 11.52 20.97
C PRO A 42 12.59 11.32 19.48
N GLY A 43 12.07 12.21 18.62
CA GLY A 43 12.28 12.13 17.16
C GLY A 43 11.52 10.99 16.45
N GLY A 44 10.57 10.33 17.13
CA GLY A 44 9.85 9.18 16.59
C GLY A 44 9.05 9.51 15.32
N TYR A 45 8.41 10.67 15.25
CA TYR A 45 7.72 11.10 14.04
C TYR A 45 8.67 11.22 12.83
N ASP A 46 9.83 11.87 13.04
CA ASP A 46 10.83 12.02 11.98
C ASP A 46 11.43 10.67 11.56
N ALA A 47 11.60 9.75 12.50
CA ALA A 47 12.02 8.38 12.21
C ALA A 47 11.00 7.65 11.31
N ILE A 48 9.70 7.80 11.59
CA ILE A 48 8.64 7.23 10.74
C ILE A 48 8.75 7.77 9.31
N VAL A 49 8.82 9.09 9.15
CA VAL A 49 8.92 9.72 7.83
C VAL A 49 10.20 9.27 7.11
N ASN A 50 11.34 9.28 7.78
CA ASN A 50 12.63 8.92 7.20
C ASN A 50 12.67 7.45 6.75
N GLU A 51 12.04 6.55 7.50
CA GLU A 51 11.98 5.13 7.13
C GLU A 51 11.11 4.91 5.89
N ILE A 52 9.99 5.63 5.75
CA ILE A 52 9.18 5.59 4.53
C ILE A 52 9.97 6.14 3.34
N VAL A 53 10.76 7.22 3.53
CA VAL A 53 11.65 7.76 2.49
C VAL A 53 12.70 6.74 2.07
N ARG A 54 13.26 5.99 3.02
CA ARG A 54 14.28 4.96 2.76
C ARG A 54 13.72 3.76 2.01
N LEU A 55 12.56 3.25 2.44
CA LEU A 55 11.95 2.04 1.89
C LEU A 55 11.13 2.30 0.63
N LYS A 56 10.52 3.47 0.52
CA LYS A 56 9.61 3.86 -0.58
C LYS A 56 8.56 2.78 -0.87
N PRO A 57 7.81 2.30 0.13
CA PRO A 57 6.82 1.24 -0.08
C PRO A 57 5.67 1.74 -0.95
N ASP A 58 4.98 0.84 -1.66
CA ASP A 58 3.80 1.21 -2.45
C ASP A 58 2.61 1.53 -1.56
N PHE A 59 2.51 0.80 -0.43
CA PHE A 59 1.48 0.99 0.59
C PHE A 59 2.11 1.02 1.98
N VAL A 60 1.56 1.85 2.86
CA VAL A 60 1.89 1.85 4.28
C VAL A 60 0.62 1.65 5.09
N THR A 61 0.64 0.73 6.04
CA THR A 61 -0.42 0.53 7.01
C THR A 61 0.10 0.83 8.40
N PHE A 62 -0.65 1.61 9.16
CA PHE A 62 -0.28 2.01 10.50
C PHE A 62 -1.26 1.46 11.53
N SER A 63 -0.75 1.14 12.71
CA SER A 63 -1.52 1.01 13.95
C SER A 63 -1.13 2.11 14.92
N GLU A 64 -2.03 2.46 15.84
CA GLU A 64 -1.90 3.51 16.85
C GLU A 64 -1.83 4.93 16.28
N VAL A 65 -2.66 5.20 15.27
CA VAL A 65 -2.95 6.56 14.79
C VAL A 65 -3.94 7.23 15.74
N ARG A 66 -3.55 8.31 16.39
CA ARG A 66 -4.35 8.98 17.44
C ARG A 66 -4.86 10.37 17.05
N ASN A 67 -4.33 10.95 15.98
CA ASN A 67 -4.67 12.29 15.50
C ASN A 67 -4.52 13.37 16.61
N TYR A 68 -3.42 13.31 17.35
CA TYR A 68 -3.15 14.23 18.45
C TYR A 68 -3.31 15.69 18.03
N ASN A 69 -3.72 16.52 18.98
CA ASN A 69 -3.96 17.95 18.78
C ASN A 69 -4.97 18.27 17.65
N LYS A 70 -5.93 17.38 17.42
CA LYS A 70 -6.95 17.50 16.37
C LYS A 70 -6.35 17.59 14.96
N THR A 71 -5.17 16.98 14.76
CA THR A 71 -4.52 16.91 13.46
C THR A 71 -4.89 15.61 12.75
N ASN A 72 -4.57 15.50 11.47
CA ASN A 72 -4.67 14.26 10.72
C ASN A 72 -3.26 13.69 10.53
N PHE A 73 -2.92 12.62 11.25
CA PHE A 73 -1.57 12.04 11.22
C PHE A 73 -1.16 11.61 9.80
N THR A 74 -2.01 10.86 9.11
CA THR A 74 -1.67 10.37 7.77
C THR A 74 -1.48 11.51 6.77
N ALA A 75 -2.28 12.59 6.88
CA ALA A 75 -2.09 13.77 6.05
C ALA A 75 -0.78 14.51 6.39
N ARG A 76 -0.42 14.61 7.68
CA ARG A 76 0.89 15.19 8.09
C ARG A 76 2.04 14.40 7.52
N VAL A 77 2.00 13.08 7.61
CA VAL A 77 3.04 12.21 7.03
C VAL A 77 3.13 12.41 5.52
N CYS A 78 1.99 12.46 4.79
CA CYS A 78 1.99 12.77 3.37
C CYS A 78 2.62 14.13 3.04
N ALA A 79 2.35 15.17 3.85
CA ALA A 79 2.96 16.50 3.68
C ALA A 79 4.48 16.44 3.86
N SER A 80 4.97 15.82 4.95
CA SER A 80 6.42 15.66 5.20
C SER A 80 7.11 14.81 4.12
N LEU A 81 6.44 13.79 3.60
CA LEU A 81 6.97 13.00 2.48
C LEU A 81 7.06 13.83 1.20
N LYS A 82 6.07 14.69 0.95
CA LYS A 82 6.07 15.60 -0.21
C LYS A 82 7.25 16.58 -0.17
N GLU A 83 7.58 17.14 0.98
CA GLU A 83 8.77 17.99 1.19
C GLU A 83 10.07 17.24 0.87
N LYS A 84 10.07 15.91 1.04
CA LYS A 84 11.20 15.01 0.70
C LYS A 84 11.11 14.44 -0.74
N GLY A 85 10.22 14.98 -1.58
CA GLY A 85 10.08 14.59 -2.99
C GLY A 85 9.29 13.30 -3.25
N LEU A 86 8.55 12.80 -2.26
CA LEU A 86 7.69 11.61 -2.38
C LEU A 86 6.22 12.00 -2.30
N SER A 87 5.42 11.51 -3.24
CA SER A 87 3.97 11.74 -3.25
C SER A 87 3.23 10.51 -2.77
N TYR A 88 2.43 10.70 -1.73
CA TYR A 88 1.52 9.69 -1.19
C TYR A 88 0.13 10.28 -1.01
N TYR A 89 -0.86 9.41 -1.05
CA TYR A 89 -2.27 9.69 -0.80
C TYR A 89 -2.70 9.04 0.50
N SER A 90 -3.61 9.68 1.21
CA SER A 90 -4.22 9.16 2.44
C SER A 90 -5.67 9.62 2.56
N PHE A 91 -6.37 9.07 3.52
CA PHE A 91 -7.68 9.55 3.95
C PHE A 91 -7.70 9.65 5.48
N TYR A 92 -8.71 10.36 6.02
CA TYR A 92 -8.87 10.45 7.47
C TYR A 92 -9.22 9.10 8.07
N SER A 93 -8.48 8.70 9.09
CA SER A 93 -8.69 7.45 9.83
C SER A 93 -8.21 7.64 11.27
N TYR A 94 -8.64 6.79 12.18
CA TYR A 94 -8.27 6.80 13.58
C TYR A 94 -7.88 5.40 14.02
N ASP A 95 -6.95 5.27 14.96
CA ASP A 95 -6.37 4.04 15.48
C ASP A 95 -5.56 3.23 14.46
N SER A 96 -6.04 3.04 13.25
CA SER A 96 -5.23 2.57 12.11
C SER A 96 -5.23 3.56 10.96
N GLY A 97 -4.22 3.49 10.08
CA GLY A 97 -4.04 4.42 8.99
C GLY A 97 -3.47 3.78 7.73
N LEU A 98 -3.66 4.43 6.59
CA LEU A 98 -3.21 3.98 5.28
C LEU A 98 -2.58 5.11 4.47
N LEU A 99 -1.45 4.80 3.82
CA LEU A 99 -0.88 5.61 2.74
C LEU A 99 -0.75 4.77 1.47
N SER A 100 -0.85 5.42 0.33
CA SER A 100 -0.67 4.82 -0.98
C SER A 100 0.14 5.73 -1.90
N LYS A 101 1.08 5.19 -2.67
CA LYS A 101 1.68 5.90 -3.81
C LYS A 101 0.69 6.14 -4.95
N HIS A 102 -0.40 5.38 -4.99
CA HIS A 102 -1.39 5.44 -6.05
C HIS A 102 -2.61 6.20 -5.58
N PRO A 103 -3.30 6.97 -6.44
CA PRO A 103 -4.52 7.68 -6.06
C PRO A 103 -5.56 6.76 -5.44
N ILE A 104 -6.11 7.15 -4.30
CA ILE A 104 -7.18 6.41 -3.63
C ILE A 104 -8.49 6.71 -4.35
N THR A 105 -9.14 5.67 -4.87
CA THR A 105 -10.40 5.79 -5.62
C THR A 105 -11.63 5.58 -4.76
N ASP A 106 -11.46 4.88 -3.62
CA ASP A 106 -12.51 4.61 -2.65
C ASP A 106 -11.90 4.31 -1.28
N SER A 107 -12.58 4.69 -0.21
CA SER A 107 -12.19 4.32 1.16
C SER A 107 -13.43 4.09 2.01
N SER A 108 -13.35 3.16 2.94
CA SER A 108 -14.45 2.83 3.84
C SER A 108 -13.95 2.32 5.19
N THR A 109 -14.72 2.61 6.23
CA THR A 109 -14.60 1.97 7.53
C THR A 109 -15.33 0.64 7.47
N ILE A 110 -14.61 -0.45 7.68
CA ILE A 110 -15.18 -1.81 7.75
C ILE A 110 -15.59 -2.13 9.18
N PHE A 111 -14.75 -1.75 10.13
CA PHE A 111 -15.02 -1.88 11.54
C PHE A 111 -14.68 -0.55 12.23
N PRO A 112 -15.68 0.16 12.79
CA PRO A 112 -15.44 1.42 13.50
C PRO A 112 -14.81 1.14 14.87
N ILE A 113 -14.12 2.18 15.38
CA ILE A 113 -13.51 2.13 16.70
C ILE A 113 -14.54 1.83 17.78
N GLN A 114 -14.17 0.98 18.72
CA GLN A 114 -14.91 0.70 19.94
C GLN A 114 -13.96 0.82 21.14
N ASP A 115 -14.37 1.56 22.17
CA ASP A 115 -13.58 1.74 23.40
C ASP A 115 -12.11 2.13 23.18
N ASP A 116 -11.85 3.07 22.26
CA ASP A 116 -10.52 3.53 21.84
C ASP A 116 -9.61 2.49 21.17
N HIS A 117 -10.13 1.32 20.84
CA HIS A 117 -9.34 0.25 20.25
C HIS A 117 -10.08 -0.42 19.09
N GLY A 118 -9.30 -0.97 18.19
CA GLY A 118 -9.78 -1.86 17.15
C GLY A 118 -10.51 -1.16 16.01
N THR A 119 -9.82 -0.90 14.92
CA THR A 119 -10.43 -0.40 13.69
C THR A 119 -10.00 -1.24 12.51
N ILE A 120 -10.88 -1.33 11.51
CA ILE A 120 -10.53 -1.87 10.20
C ILE A 120 -10.96 -0.86 9.15
N TYR A 121 -10.00 -0.39 8.38
CA TYR A 121 -10.25 0.43 7.20
C TYR A 121 -9.84 -0.30 5.93
N LYS A 122 -10.51 0.05 4.87
CA LYS A 122 -10.23 -0.40 3.51
C LYS A 122 -10.03 0.79 2.62
N MET A 123 -9.07 0.71 1.73
CA MET A 123 -9.00 1.59 0.57
C MET A 123 -8.96 0.79 -0.73
N LYS A 124 -9.39 1.41 -1.82
CA LYS A 124 -9.18 0.92 -3.18
C LYS A 124 -8.31 1.89 -3.95
N THR A 125 -7.51 1.35 -4.81
CA THR A 125 -6.69 2.09 -5.76
C THR A 125 -6.55 1.31 -7.06
N THR A 126 -6.13 1.97 -8.13
CA THR A 126 -5.85 1.31 -9.40
C THR A 126 -4.36 1.38 -9.68
N VAL A 127 -3.74 0.24 -9.95
CA VAL A 127 -2.33 0.12 -10.33
C VAL A 127 -2.25 -0.51 -11.71
N GLY A 128 -1.81 0.25 -12.69
CA GLY A 128 -1.92 -0.15 -14.08
C GLY A 128 -3.38 -0.33 -14.50
N LYS A 129 -3.78 -1.58 -14.77
CA LYS A 129 -5.17 -1.95 -15.11
C LYS A 129 -5.90 -2.72 -14.00
N GLN A 130 -5.25 -2.92 -12.85
CA GLN A 130 -5.78 -3.74 -11.77
C GLN A 130 -6.30 -2.87 -10.63
N VAL A 131 -7.48 -3.20 -10.13
CA VAL A 131 -8.02 -2.61 -8.90
C VAL A 131 -7.48 -3.41 -7.72
N CYS A 132 -6.81 -2.71 -6.81
CA CYS A 132 -6.26 -3.26 -5.58
C CYS A 132 -7.09 -2.79 -4.38
N ALA A 133 -7.40 -3.68 -3.48
CA ALA A 133 -7.97 -3.34 -2.17
C ALA A 133 -6.91 -3.60 -1.09
N VAL A 134 -6.65 -2.59 -0.27
CA VAL A 134 -5.70 -2.67 0.86
C VAL A 134 -6.49 -2.44 2.14
N TYR A 135 -6.23 -3.28 3.13
CA TYR A 135 -6.85 -3.20 4.44
C TYR A 135 -5.79 -2.88 5.49
N THR A 136 -6.17 -2.13 6.50
CA THR A 136 -5.41 -1.96 7.74
C THR A 136 -6.31 -2.30 8.90
N ALA A 137 -5.73 -2.89 9.93
CA ALA A 137 -6.43 -3.27 11.16
C ALA A 137 -5.53 -3.06 12.37
N HIS A 138 -6.16 -2.74 13.49
CA HIS A 138 -5.51 -2.72 14.81
C HIS A 138 -6.45 -3.28 15.86
#